data_f479f49c23d62f92f32b650b72b3755e
#
_entry.id   f479f49c23d62f92f32b650b72b3755e
#
_cell.length_a   1.000
_cell.length_b   1.000
_cell.length_c   1.000
_cell.angle_alpha   90.00
_cell.angle_beta   90.00
_cell.angle_gamma   90.00
#
_symmetry.space_group_name_H-M   'P 1'
#
loop_
_entity.id
_entity.type
_entity.pdbx_description
1 polymer ?
#
loop_
_entity_poly.entity_id
_entity_poly.type
_entity_poly.pdbx_seq_one_letter_code
_entity_poly.pdbx_strand_id
1 'polypeptide(L)'
;MFTPGKYYCMLMRINVDCNACCRKLRRIILNMKEIDSNLIEQQQCRVCVCGIFKPSDVARKIQKKMKRRVGILEIQEFNADGNEQGQGNGTAGG
;
A
#
# COMPACT_ATOMS: atom_id res chain seq x y z
N MET A 1 24.24 4.82 3.79
CA MET A 1 24.03 3.66 3.65
C MET A 1 22.64 3.23 3.67
N PHE A 2 22.39 2.41 2.94
CA PHE A 2 21.10 1.96 2.79
C PHE A 2 20.85 0.77 3.67
N THR A 3 19.82 0.80 4.38
CA THR A 3 19.44 -0.31 5.17
C THR A 3 18.36 -1.05 4.47
N PRO A 4 18.49 -2.31 4.31
CA PRO A 4 17.41 -3.03 3.70
C PRO A 4 16.22 -2.90 4.57
N GLY A 5 15.32 -2.18 4.14
CA GLY A 5 14.14 -2.00 4.90
C GLY A 5 13.32 -3.24 4.94
N LYS A 6 12.29 -3.19 5.72
CA LYS A 6 11.32 -4.24 5.76
C LYS A 6 10.34 -4.04 4.63
N TYR A 7 9.83 -5.13 4.14
CA TYR A 7 8.82 -5.10 3.09
C TYR A 7 7.45 -5.06 3.75
N TYR A 8 6.65 -4.12 3.36
CA TYR A 8 5.32 -3.95 3.94
C TYR A 8 4.27 -4.09 2.87
N CYS A 9 3.13 -4.64 3.26
CA CYS A 9 1.92 -4.59 2.46
C CYS A 9 0.86 -3.91 3.30
N MET A 10 0.37 -2.80 2.81
CA MET A 10 -0.57 -1.99 3.56
C MET A 10 -1.90 -1.92 2.84
N LEU A 11 -2.96 -2.27 3.54
CA LEU A 11 -4.30 -2.17 3.00
C LEU A 11 -4.93 -0.91 3.55
N MET A 12 -5.39 -0.05 2.64
CA MET A 12 -5.96 1.22 3.00
C MET A 12 -7.38 1.34 2.50
N ARG A 13 -8.13 2.21 3.13
CA ARG A 13 -9.46 2.55 2.67
C ARG A 13 -9.45 4.00 2.25
N ILE A 14 -9.73 4.24 0.98
CA ILE A 14 -9.75 5.58 0.42
C ILE A 14 -11.00 5.69 -0.44
N ASN A 15 -11.76 6.75 -0.23
CA ASN A 15 -12.97 6.94 -0.99
C ASN A 15 -12.62 7.33 -2.43
N VAL A 16 -12.72 6.36 -3.34
CA VAL A 16 -12.42 6.58 -4.75
C VAL A 16 -13.60 6.09 -5.58
N ASP A 17 -14.76 6.65 -5.28
CA ASP A 17 -16.00 6.19 -5.88
C ASP A 17 -16.18 6.63 -7.33
N CYS A 18 -15.32 7.49 -7.85
CA CYS A 18 -15.41 7.89 -9.24
C CYS A 18 -14.15 7.50 -9.99
N ASN A 19 -14.29 7.35 -11.29
CA ASN A 19 -13.16 6.91 -12.11
C ASN A 19 -12.02 7.92 -12.09
N ALA A 20 -12.33 9.19 -12.07
CA ALA A 20 -11.30 10.22 -12.04
C ALA A 20 -10.47 10.12 -10.77
N CYS A 21 -11.13 9.88 -9.64
CA CYS A 21 -10.43 9.73 -8.37
C CYS A 21 -9.55 8.49 -8.40
N CYS A 22 -10.06 7.41 -8.94
CA CYS A 22 -9.30 6.18 -9.02
C CYS A 22 -8.05 6.35 -9.88
N ARG A 23 -8.18 7.03 -11.00
CA ARG A 23 -7.05 7.30 -11.89
C ARG A 23 -6.02 8.17 -11.21
N LYS A 24 -6.49 9.19 -10.51
CA LYS A 24 -5.57 10.07 -9.81
C LYS A 24 -4.78 9.30 -8.76
N LEU A 25 -5.47 8.45 -8.01
CA LEU A 25 -4.81 7.65 -7.00
C LEU A 25 -3.77 6.74 -7.63
N ARG A 26 -4.13 6.09 -8.72
CA ARG A 26 -3.19 5.20 -9.39
C ARG A 26 -1.94 5.96 -9.84
N ARG A 27 -2.13 7.15 -10.38
CA ARG A 27 -0.99 7.96 -10.82
C ARG A 27 -0.10 8.34 -9.65
N ILE A 28 -0.71 8.70 -8.53
CA ILE A 28 0.06 9.04 -7.34
C ILE A 28 0.90 7.87 -6.90
N ILE A 29 0.29 6.68 -6.83
CA ILE A 29 1.00 5.49 -6.40
C ILE A 29 2.12 5.13 -7.37
N LEU A 30 1.87 5.25 -8.66
CA LEU A 30 2.89 4.90 -9.66
C LEU A 30 4.08 5.83 -9.61
N ASN A 31 3.90 7.04 -9.09
CA ASN A 31 5.01 7.97 -8.93
C ASN A 31 5.80 7.74 -7.66
N MET A 32 5.35 6.84 -6.81
CA MET A 32 6.05 6.54 -5.56
C MET A 32 6.96 5.35 -5.79
N LYS A 33 8.24 5.62 -5.89
CA LYS A 33 9.22 4.59 -6.21
C LYS A 33 9.32 3.51 -5.16
N GLU A 34 9.00 3.84 -3.93
CA GLU A 34 9.07 2.89 -2.84
C GLU A 34 7.97 1.84 -2.89
N ILE A 35 6.96 2.06 -3.72
CA ILE A 35 5.87 1.10 -3.85
C ILE A 35 6.18 0.16 -5.01
N ASP A 36 6.26 -1.12 -4.68
CA ASP A 36 6.62 -2.15 -5.65
C ASP A 36 5.41 -2.65 -6.41
N SER A 37 4.30 -2.83 -5.71
CA SER A 37 3.08 -3.30 -6.35
C SER A 37 1.88 -2.64 -5.67
N ASN A 38 0.80 -2.61 -6.40
CA ASN A 38 -0.42 -2.00 -5.89
C ASN A 38 -1.64 -2.68 -6.48
N LEU A 39 -2.74 -2.57 -5.76
CA LEU A 39 -4.02 -3.08 -6.22
C LEU A 39 -5.09 -2.13 -5.74
N ILE A 40 -5.89 -1.64 -6.65
CA ILE A 40 -6.96 -0.71 -6.32
C ILE A 40 -8.29 -1.40 -6.59
N GLU A 41 -9.10 -1.53 -5.55
CA GLU A 41 -10.44 -2.10 -5.67
C GLU A 41 -11.45 -0.97 -5.51
N GLN A 42 -11.81 -0.39 -6.62
CA GLN A 42 -12.67 0.80 -6.61
C GLN A 42 -14.02 0.54 -5.94
N GLN A 43 -14.61 -0.60 -6.22
CA GLN A 43 -15.94 -0.88 -5.68
C GLN A 43 -15.95 -0.96 -4.17
N GLN A 44 -14.85 -1.36 -3.57
CA GLN A 44 -14.76 -1.48 -2.13
C GLN A 44 -14.00 -0.34 -1.50
N CYS A 45 -13.54 0.60 -2.31
CA CYS A 45 -12.75 1.73 -1.85
C CYS A 45 -11.52 1.27 -1.09
N ARG A 46 -10.90 0.19 -1.55
CA ARG A 46 -9.73 -0.38 -0.92
C ARG A 46 -8.53 -0.27 -1.83
N VAL A 47 -7.40 -0.01 -1.23
CA VAL A 47 -6.14 0.09 -1.96
C VAL A 47 -5.08 -0.66 -1.18
N CYS A 48 -4.40 -1.56 -1.85
CA CYS A 48 -3.32 -2.31 -1.25
C CYS A 48 -2.02 -1.90 -1.94
N VAL A 49 -1.02 -1.54 -1.15
CA VAL A 49 0.29 -1.18 -1.69
C VAL A 49 1.34 -1.99 -0.96
N CYS A 50 2.30 -2.46 -1.71
CA CYS A 50 3.38 -3.27 -1.14
C CYS A 50 4.72 -2.73 -1.61
N GLY A 51 5.69 -2.75 -0.72
CA GLY A 51 7.01 -2.27 -1.07
C GLY A 51 7.83 -2.02 0.18
N ILE A 52 8.97 -1.40 -0.02
CA ILE A 52 9.85 -1.04 1.09
C ILE A 52 9.62 0.43 1.41
N PHE A 53 8.78 0.68 2.39
CA PHE A 53 8.41 2.04 2.76
C PHE A 53 7.95 2.09 4.20
N LYS A 54 7.78 3.30 4.70
CA LYS A 54 7.14 3.50 5.99
C LYS A 54 5.65 3.65 5.74
N PRO A 55 4.83 2.76 6.30
CA PRO A 55 3.40 2.81 6.03
C PRO A 55 2.76 4.16 6.34
N SER A 56 3.13 4.75 7.48
CA SER A 56 2.54 6.04 7.85
C SER A 56 2.92 7.14 6.86
N ASP A 57 4.15 7.11 6.34
CA ASP A 57 4.59 8.11 5.38
C ASP A 57 3.81 7.99 4.07
N VAL A 58 3.64 6.77 3.61
CA VAL A 58 2.92 6.55 2.36
C VAL A 58 1.46 6.97 2.51
N ALA A 59 0.84 6.59 3.61
CA ALA A 59 -0.55 6.98 3.84
C ALA A 59 -0.69 8.49 3.88
N ARG A 60 0.24 9.17 4.53
CA ARG A 60 0.20 10.62 4.63
C ARG A 60 0.39 11.28 3.27
N LYS A 61 1.31 10.78 2.48
CA LYS A 61 1.54 11.33 1.14
C LYS A 61 0.30 11.18 0.28
N ILE A 62 -0.32 10.02 0.33
CA ILE A 62 -1.52 9.77 -0.47
C ILE A 62 -2.64 10.69 0.01
N GLN A 63 -2.82 10.81 1.32
CA GLN A 63 -3.85 11.67 1.86
C GLN A 63 -3.67 13.11 1.42
N LYS A 64 -2.43 13.58 1.43
CA LYS A 64 -2.13 14.94 1.03
C LYS A 64 -2.43 15.17 -0.44
N LYS A 65 -2.02 14.24 -1.28
CA LYS A 65 -2.17 14.41 -2.72
C LYS A 65 -3.60 14.19 -3.17
N MET A 66 -4.31 13.27 -2.55
CA MET A 66 -5.70 13.03 -2.88
C MET A 66 -6.63 14.03 -2.22
N LYS A 67 -6.17 14.63 -1.12
CA LYS A 67 -7.00 15.51 -0.30
C LYS A 67 -8.21 14.78 0.21
N ARG A 68 -8.03 13.51 0.52
CA ARG A 68 -9.08 12.67 1.07
C ARG A 68 -8.52 11.91 2.24
N ARG A 69 -9.40 11.55 3.16
CA ARG A 69 -8.99 10.80 4.33
C ARG A 69 -8.57 9.38 3.92
N VAL A 70 -7.46 8.95 4.47
CA VAL A 70 -6.94 7.61 4.23
C VAL A 70 -7.01 6.84 5.53
N GLY A 71 -7.73 5.72 5.51
CA GLY A 71 -7.79 4.84 6.66
C GLY A 71 -6.90 3.65 6.42
N ILE A 72 -6.09 3.31 7.40
CA ILE A 72 -5.25 2.13 7.30
C ILE A 72 -6.00 0.97 7.92
N LEU A 73 -6.29 -0.05 7.10
CA LEU A 73 -7.05 -1.20 7.57
C LEU A 73 -6.15 -2.30 8.08
N GLU A 74 -5.02 -2.50 7.42
CA GLU A 74 -4.14 -3.58 7.81
C GLU A 74 -2.74 -3.30 7.30
N ILE A 75 -1.74 -3.67 8.09
CA ILE A 75 -0.35 -3.57 7.67
C ILE A 75 0.29 -4.91 7.96
N GLN A 76 0.93 -5.47 6.93
CA GLN A 76 1.69 -6.70 7.07
C GLN A 76 3.16 -6.38 6.84
N GLU A 77 3.98 -6.93 7.68
CA GLU A 77 5.41 -6.67 7.63
C GLU A 77 6.14 -7.96 7.28
N PHE A 78 7.05 -7.86 6.34
CA PHE A 78 7.85 -9.02 5.93
C PHE A 78 9.32 -8.65 5.98
N ASN A 79 10.13 -9.61 6.34
CA ASN A 79 11.58 -9.39 6.29
C ASN A 79 12.04 -9.50 4.86
N ALA A 80 12.78 -8.51 4.43
CA ALA A 80 13.23 -8.49 3.05
C ALA A 80 14.23 -9.60 2.76
N ASP A 81 14.91 -10.07 3.78
CA ASP A 81 15.91 -11.10 3.56
C ASP A 81 15.39 -12.49 3.81
N GLY A 82 14.28 -12.66 4.05
CA GLY A 82 13.91 -13.80 4.20
C GLY A 82 13.01 -14.70 4.54
N ASN A 83 12.89 -15.30 4.61
CA ASN A 83 12.16 -15.98 4.86
C ASN A 83 10.96 -16.23 4.91
N GLU A 84 10.66 -16.37 4.93
CA GLU A 84 9.74 -16.50 5.01
C GLU A 84 8.84 -16.79 5.15
N GLN A 85 8.67 -17.05 5.40
CA GLN A 85 7.94 -17.38 5.58
C GLN A 85 7.00 -17.48 5.50
N GLY A 86 6.89 -17.61 5.65
CA GLY A 86 6.03 -17.77 5.58
C GLY A 86 5.23 -17.76 5.40
N GLN A 87 5.11 -17.79 5.44
CA GLN A 87 4.36 -17.84 5.28
C GLN A 87 3.50 -17.87 5.08
N GLY A 88 3.50 -17.99 5.32
CA GLY A 88 2.68 -18.10 5.18
C GLY A 88 1.96 -17.98 4.85
N ASN A 89 1.87 -17.92 4.89
CA ASN A 89 1.21 -17.85 4.64
C ASN A 89 0.41 -17.84 4.31
N GLY A 90 0.52 -17.96 4.48
CA GLY A 90 -0.21 -17.90 4.29
C GLY A 90 -0.94 -17.71 3.96
N THR A 91 -1.10 -17.71 3.92
CA THR A 91 -1.76 -17.48 3.68
C THR A 91 -2.50 -17.32 3.45
N ALA A 92 -2.62 -17.46 3.69
CA ALA A 92 -3.28 -17.21 3.57
C ALA A 92 -3.84 -16.94 3.20
N GLY A 93 -3.96 -16.95 3.13
CA GLY A 93 -4.47 -16.63 2.81
C GLY A 93 -4.93 -16.55 2.38
N GLY A 94 -4.96 -16.70 2.36
CA GLY A 94 -5.32 -16.57 1.98
C GLY A 94 -5.52 -16.45 1.82
#